data_fa132ceb90c71f90e9e3e4354ca4eb0f
#
_entry.id   fa132ceb90c71f90e9e3e4354ca4eb0f
#
_cell.length_a   1.000
_cell.length_b   1.000
_cell.length_c   1.000
_cell.angle_alpha   90.00
_cell.angle_beta   90.00
_cell.angle_gamma   90.00
#
_symmetry.space_group_name_H-M   'P 1'
#
loop_
_entity.id
_entity.type
_entity.pdbx_description
1 polymer ?
#
loop_
_entity_poly.entity_id
_entity_poly.type
_entity_poly.pdbx_seq_one_letter_code
_entity_poly.pdbx_strand_id
1 'polypeptide(L)'
;PGLGSGWGALSEYAVVCDPKAPWPGGAPDCAFAQTVLDDDLDPVDATMIVTFREVLSNIRYFGIQPQDSVVVFGCGPVGLTYLKFMSLLGVKDLVACDILPEKLEQARNYGATHLINSKECDVRAEVRKLFPGGVDYVLDAAGSPAIVNQGMGLIKDRGSVLCYGVPEKEEVTIDFSPADYNWRVIYQQMPRKREEGEAHAQVVEWMRSGELNIKDFISDYFTFDQAVEAYQKLLDRKILKKGIITF
;
A
#
# COMPACT_ATOMS: atom_id res chain seq x y z
N PRO A 1 -21.97 -0.48 13.33
CA PRO A 1 -20.76 -1.26 13.35
C PRO A 1 -19.99 -0.86 14.58
N GLY A 2 -19.74 -1.81 15.49
CA GLY A 2 -18.94 -1.58 16.68
C GLY A 2 -17.54 -1.17 16.25
N LEU A 3 -17.33 0.12 16.20
CA LEU A 3 -16.00 0.67 16.03
C LEU A 3 -15.25 0.27 17.28
N GLY A 4 -14.44 -0.78 17.18
CA GLY A 4 -13.43 -1.06 18.17
C GLY A 4 -12.63 0.20 18.42
N SER A 5 -12.12 0.34 19.57
CA SER A 5 -11.16 1.36 19.95
C SER A 5 -10.08 1.52 18.86
N GLY A 6 -9.53 2.70 18.71
CA GLY A 6 -8.55 3.02 17.69
C GLY A 6 -9.10 3.85 16.54
N TRP A 7 -10.39 4.04 16.46
CA TRP A 7 -10.99 5.06 15.61
C TRP A 7 -11.10 6.36 16.41
N GLY A 8 -10.51 7.40 15.92
CA GLY A 8 -10.39 8.67 16.61
C GLY A 8 -8.91 8.97 16.89
N ALA A 9 -8.09 8.82 15.83
CA ALA A 9 -6.64 9.05 15.91
C ALA A 9 -6.23 10.46 16.34
N LEU A 10 -7.17 11.42 16.35
CA LEU A 10 -6.95 12.78 16.86
C LEU A 10 -7.41 12.87 18.32
N SER A 11 -6.82 12.06 19.19
CA SER A 11 -7.07 12.06 20.63
C SER A 11 -5.83 11.59 21.39
N GLU A 12 -5.58 12.17 22.56
CA GLU A 12 -4.46 11.80 23.44
C GLU A 12 -4.59 10.38 23.99
N TYR A 13 -5.82 9.89 24.15
CA TYR A 13 -6.12 8.59 24.73
C TYR A 13 -7.16 7.84 23.88
N ALA A 14 -7.01 6.54 23.81
CA ALA A 14 -7.97 5.65 23.18
C ALA A 14 -8.14 4.36 24.00
N VAL A 15 -9.28 3.67 23.83
CA VAL A 15 -9.50 2.35 24.40
C VAL A 15 -9.07 1.31 23.39
N VAL A 16 -8.28 0.34 23.81
CA VAL A 16 -7.81 -0.78 22.98
C VAL A 16 -8.48 -2.10 23.38
N CYS A 17 -8.62 -3.01 22.43
CA CYS A 17 -9.17 -4.35 22.65
C CYS A 17 -8.02 -5.35 22.79
N ASP A 18 -7.82 -5.92 23.99
CA ASP A 18 -6.84 -6.98 24.18
C ASP A 18 -7.41 -8.32 23.64
N PRO A 19 -6.76 -8.96 22.65
CA PRO A 19 -7.22 -10.25 22.11
C PRO A 19 -7.13 -11.39 23.15
N LYS A 20 -6.34 -11.22 24.20
CA LYS A 20 -6.17 -12.21 25.30
C LYS A 20 -7.21 -12.05 26.39
N ALA A 21 -7.98 -10.95 26.40
CA ALA A 21 -9.05 -10.76 27.36
C ALA A 21 -10.17 -11.80 27.17
N PRO A 22 -10.93 -12.15 28.24
CA PRO A 22 -12.04 -13.07 28.12
C PRO A 22 -13.24 -12.41 27.42
N TRP A 23 -13.32 -12.59 26.11
CA TRP A 23 -14.40 -12.06 25.27
C TRP A 23 -15.54 -13.07 25.15
N PRO A 24 -16.78 -12.77 25.60
CA PRO A 24 -17.94 -13.58 25.28
C PRO A 24 -18.14 -13.70 23.76
N GLY A 25 -18.05 -14.91 23.22
CA GLY A 25 -18.14 -15.13 21.76
C GLY A 25 -16.84 -15.00 20.98
N GLY A 26 -15.69 -14.80 21.66
CA GLY A 26 -14.37 -14.64 21.07
C GLY A 26 -13.97 -13.17 20.86
N ALA A 27 -12.67 -12.92 20.77
CA ALA A 27 -12.14 -11.57 20.56
C ALA A 27 -12.59 -10.99 19.21
N PRO A 28 -12.97 -9.69 19.17
CA PRO A 28 -13.32 -9.03 17.91
C PRO A 28 -12.10 -8.94 16.98
N ASP A 29 -12.32 -8.94 15.67
CA ASP A 29 -11.23 -8.93 14.67
C ASP A 29 -10.23 -7.79 14.91
N CYS A 30 -10.71 -6.59 15.27
CA CYS A 30 -9.86 -5.42 15.56
C CYS A 30 -8.83 -5.68 16.66
N ALA A 31 -9.09 -6.57 17.61
CA ALA A 31 -8.17 -6.89 18.70
C ALA A 31 -6.86 -7.51 18.20
N PHE A 32 -6.90 -8.25 17.09
CA PHE A 32 -5.73 -8.96 16.57
C PHE A 32 -4.67 -8.04 15.93
N ALA A 33 -5.05 -6.83 15.51
CA ALA A 33 -4.12 -5.85 15.00
C ALA A 33 -3.54 -4.91 16.08
N GLN A 34 -3.98 -5.04 17.32
CA GLN A 34 -3.52 -4.22 18.44
C GLN A 34 -2.36 -4.90 19.17
N THR A 35 -1.23 -4.21 19.24
CA THR A 35 0.01 -4.74 19.83
C THR A 35 0.65 -3.63 20.66
N VAL A 36 1.08 -3.97 21.85
CA VAL A 36 1.94 -3.09 22.66
C VAL A 36 3.29 -3.01 21.95
N LEU A 37 3.75 -1.80 21.71
CA LEU A 37 5.06 -1.56 21.12
C LEU A 37 6.16 -1.72 22.18
N ASP A 38 7.32 -2.18 21.74
CA ASP A 38 8.49 -2.24 22.60
C ASP A 38 9.04 -0.82 22.81
N ASP A 39 9.64 -0.57 23.97
CA ASP A 39 10.14 0.75 24.41
C ASP A 39 11.28 1.30 23.53
N ASP A 40 11.91 0.47 22.70
CA ASP A 40 12.97 0.87 21.77
C ASP A 40 12.44 1.52 20.47
N LEU A 41 11.14 1.46 20.23
CA LEU A 41 10.52 2.07 19.06
C LEU A 41 10.04 3.49 19.36
N ASP A 42 10.51 4.45 18.56
CA ASP A 42 10.00 5.82 18.63
C ASP A 42 8.50 5.87 18.33
N PRO A 43 7.65 6.47 19.19
CA PRO A 43 6.21 6.49 18.98
C PRO A 43 5.77 7.18 17.68
N VAL A 44 6.50 8.22 17.25
CA VAL A 44 6.21 8.92 16.00
C VAL A 44 6.49 8.02 14.81
N ASP A 45 7.62 7.34 14.81
CA ASP A 45 7.98 6.37 13.79
C ASP A 45 6.99 5.19 13.78
N ALA A 46 6.54 4.75 14.94
CA ALA A 46 5.60 3.65 15.09
C ALA A 46 4.22 3.90 14.46
N THR A 47 3.84 5.16 14.22
CA THR A 47 2.58 5.50 13.52
C THR A 47 2.48 4.85 12.13
N MET A 48 3.63 4.62 11.45
CA MET A 48 3.68 4.02 10.14
C MET A 48 3.45 2.50 10.15
N ILE A 49 3.60 1.84 11.29
CA ILE A 49 3.41 0.38 11.42
C ILE A 49 2.00 -0.02 10.96
N VAL A 50 0.99 0.82 11.16
CA VAL A 50 -0.39 0.55 10.72
C VAL A 50 -0.42 0.34 9.20
N THR A 51 0.07 1.31 8.43
CA THR A 51 0.13 1.21 6.95
C THR A 51 1.03 0.06 6.50
N PHE A 52 2.14 -0.14 7.18
CA PHE A 52 3.11 -1.17 6.81
C PHE A 52 2.56 -2.58 6.98
N ARG A 53 1.88 -2.87 8.10
CA ARG A 53 1.23 -4.17 8.31
C ARG A 53 0.14 -4.43 7.28
N GLU A 54 -0.66 -3.40 6.99
CA GLU A 54 -1.70 -3.47 5.99
C GLU A 54 -1.14 -3.82 4.60
N VAL A 55 -0.09 -3.13 4.14
CA VAL A 55 0.54 -3.40 2.84
C VAL A 55 1.19 -4.78 2.81
N LEU A 56 1.92 -5.17 3.87
CA LEU A 56 2.57 -6.49 3.89
C LEU A 56 1.56 -7.63 3.89
N SER A 57 0.47 -7.50 4.64
CA SER A 57 -0.60 -8.50 4.64
C SER A 57 -1.28 -8.61 3.28
N ASN A 58 -1.47 -7.50 2.57
CA ASN A 58 -2.00 -7.51 1.21
C ASN A 58 -1.05 -8.18 0.20
N ILE A 59 0.26 -7.91 0.26
CA ILE A 59 1.24 -8.59 -0.62
C ILE A 59 1.16 -10.10 -0.42
N ARG A 60 1.05 -10.56 0.84
CA ARG A 60 0.88 -11.98 1.18
C ARG A 60 -0.44 -12.55 0.67
N TYR A 61 -1.54 -11.82 0.84
CA TYR A 61 -2.86 -12.22 0.35
C TYR A 61 -2.90 -12.32 -1.18
N PHE A 62 -2.30 -11.37 -1.89
CA PHE A 62 -2.21 -11.40 -3.35
C PHE A 62 -1.31 -12.53 -3.85
N GLY A 63 -0.45 -13.07 -2.99
CA GLY A 63 0.40 -14.20 -3.30
C GLY A 63 1.61 -13.86 -4.16
N ILE A 64 2.04 -12.58 -4.15
CA ILE A 64 3.21 -12.10 -4.92
C ILE A 64 4.48 -12.78 -4.42
N GLN A 65 5.28 -13.33 -5.36
CA GLN A 65 6.48 -14.08 -5.10
C GLN A 65 7.73 -13.39 -5.68
N PRO A 66 8.96 -13.71 -5.22
CA PRO A 66 10.20 -13.07 -5.68
C PRO A 66 10.47 -13.13 -7.19
N GLN A 67 9.93 -14.15 -7.88
CA GLN A 67 10.11 -14.34 -9.32
C GLN A 67 9.07 -13.63 -10.18
N ASP A 68 8.06 -12.99 -9.56
CA ASP A 68 6.96 -12.36 -10.28
C ASP A 68 7.38 -10.97 -10.79
N SER A 69 6.76 -10.58 -11.89
CA SER A 69 6.84 -9.23 -12.46
C SER A 69 5.60 -8.42 -12.08
N VAL A 70 5.81 -7.22 -11.55
CA VAL A 70 4.73 -6.38 -11.02
C VAL A 70 4.80 -4.97 -11.57
N VAL A 71 3.70 -4.48 -12.13
CA VAL A 71 3.52 -3.05 -12.46
C VAL A 71 2.69 -2.40 -11.37
N VAL A 72 3.23 -1.38 -10.71
CA VAL A 72 2.53 -0.60 -9.68
C VAL A 72 2.10 0.74 -10.25
N PHE A 73 0.81 0.98 -10.30
CA PHE A 73 0.25 2.27 -10.67
C PHE A 73 -0.02 3.13 -9.43
N GLY A 74 0.55 4.32 -9.43
CA GLY A 74 0.48 5.28 -8.34
C GLY A 74 1.65 5.15 -7.38
N CYS A 75 2.57 6.13 -7.44
CA CYS A 75 3.74 6.23 -6.56
C CYS A 75 3.49 7.20 -5.38
N GLY A 76 2.27 7.17 -4.83
CA GLY A 76 1.94 7.79 -3.56
C GLY A 76 2.53 7.01 -2.38
N PRO A 77 2.26 7.44 -1.11
CA PRO A 77 2.82 6.78 0.07
C PRO A 77 2.60 5.26 0.10
N VAL A 78 1.42 4.81 -0.28
CA VAL A 78 1.06 3.38 -0.31
C VAL A 78 1.78 2.66 -1.44
N GLY A 79 1.78 3.21 -2.67
CA GLY A 79 2.49 2.59 -3.79
C GLY A 79 4.00 2.47 -3.53
N LEU A 80 4.61 3.50 -2.93
CA LEU A 80 6.02 3.45 -2.50
C LEU A 80 6.25 2.36 -1.44
N THR A 81 5.29 2.16 -0.50
CA THR A 81 5.37 1.08 0.49
C THR A 81 5.30 -0.29 -0.19
N TYR A 82 4.41 -0.48 -1.17
CA TYR A 82 4.36 -1.73 -1.96
C TYR A 82 5.68 -2.00 -2.68
N LEU A 83 6.24 -1.02 -3.37
CA LEU A 83 7.52 -1.16 -4.08
C LEU A 83 8.64 -1.54 -3.11
N LYS A 84 8.76 -0.83 -1.97
CA LYS A 84 9.78 -1.11 -0.96
C LYS A 84 9.64 -2.52 -0.40
N PHE A 85 8.43 -2.93 -0.04
CA PHE A 85 8.21 -4.23 0.59
C PHE A 85 8.39 -5.39 -0.39
N MET A 86 7.91 -5.27 -1.62
CA MET A 86 8.18 -6.26 -2.66
C MET A 86 9.67 -6.40 -2.94
N SER A 87 10.41 -5.27 -2.96
CA SER A 87 11.88 -5.29 -3.09
C SER A 87 12.55 -6.01 -1.90
N LEU A 88 12.13 -5.74 -0.64
CA LEU A 88 12.64 -6.43 0.55
C LEU A 88 12.30 -7.93 0.54
N LEU A 89 11.18 -8.31 -0.04
CA LEU A 89 10.78 -9.70 -0.25
C LEU A 89 11.48 -10.38 -1.43
N GLY A 90 12.35 -9.65 -2.16
CA GLY A 90 13.18 -10.19 -3.21
C GLY A 90 12.58 -10.15 -4.62
N VAL A 91 11.45 -9.47 -4.81
CA VAL A 91 10.88 -9.24 -6.16
C VAL A 91 11.82 -8.30 -6.93
N LYS A 92 12.23 -8.72 -8.11
CA LYS A 92 13.23 -7.99 -8.93
C LYS A 92 12.65 -7.21 -10.08
N ASP A 93 11.52 -7.65 -10.61
CA ASP A 93 10.87 -7.04 -11.76
C ASP A 93 9.72 -6.13 -11.30
N LEU A 94 10.11 -4.93 -10.81
CA LEU A 94 9.19 -3.91 -10.28
C LEU A 94 9.14 -2.70 -11.20
N VAL A 95 8.00 -2.50 -11.86
CA VAL A 95 7.74 -1.34 -12.71
C VAL A 95 6.88 -0.34 -11.94
N ALA A 96 7.39 0.87 -11.73
CA ALA A 96 6.61 1.97 -11.18
C ALA A 96 5.99 2.81 -12.31
N CYS A 97 4.70 3.07 -12.21
CA CYS A 97 3.94 3.85 -13.17
C CYS A 97 3.23 5.01 -12.46
N ASP A 98 3.53 6.25 -12.85
CA ASP A 98 2.90 7.47 -12.32
C ASP A 98 2.85 8.53 -13.43
N ILE A 99 2.05 9.59 -13.22
CA ILE A 99 1.96 10.75 -14.11
C ILE A 99 2.98 11.85 -13.78
N LEU A 100 3.59 11.79 -12.58
CA LEU A 100 4.49 12.81 -12.05
C LEU A 100 5.94 12.29 -12.03
N PRO A 101 6.86 12.94 -12.79
CA PRO A 101 8.26 12.50 -12.88
C PRO A 101 8.96 12.44 -11.51
N GLU A 102 8.68 13.40 -10.62
CA GLU A 102 9.28 13.45 -9.28
C GLU A 102 8.89 12.25 -8.39
N LYS A 103 7.68 11.69 -8.58
CA LYS A 103 7.24 10.48 -7.88
C LYS A 103 7.91 9.23 -8.44
N LEU A 104 8.14 9.19 -9.74
CA LEU A 104 8.86 8.09 -10.37
C LEU A 104 10.33 8.04 -9.90
N GLU A 105 11.00 9.19 -9.80
CA GLU A 105 12.36 9.23 -9.24
C GLU A 105 12.41 8.80 -7.77
N GLN A 106 11.39 9.15 -6.98
CA GLN A 106 11.25 8.59 -5.64
C GLN A 106 11.10 7.07 -5.67
N ALA A 107 10.24 6.54 -6.54
CA ALA A 107 9.98 5.09 -6.64
C ALA A 107 11.26 4.27 -6.89
N ARG A 108 12.26 4.82 -7.58
CA ARG A 108 13.58 4.20 -7.76
C ARG A 108 14.25 3.88 -6.43
N ASN A 109 14.18 4.79 -5.47
CA ASN A 109 14.77 4.62 -4.13
C ASN A 109 14.01 3.60 -3.27
N TYR A 110 12.79 3.24 -3.69
CA TYR A 110 11.93 2.26 -3.02
C TYR A 110 11.93 0.88 -3.71
N GLY A 111 12.85 0.66 -4.65
CA GLY A 111 13.06 -0.64 -5.27
C GLY A 111 12.47 -0.82 -6.66
N ALA A 112 11.86 0.21 -7.25
CA ALA A 112 11.44 0.14 -8.64
C ALA A 112 12.65 -0.03 -9.57
N THR A 113 12.60 -1.05 -10.43
CA THR A 113 13.65 -1.35 -11.41
C THR A 113 13.41 -0.65 -12.74
N HIS A 114 12.15 -0.35 -13.05
CA HIS A 114 11.74 0.37 -14.24
C HIS A 114 10.72 1.46 -13.88
N LEU A 115 10.78 2.57 -14.61
CA LEU A 115 9.93 3.74 -14.41
C LEU A 115 9.19 4.07 -15.69
N ILE A 116 7.88 4.27 -15.63
CA ILE A 116 7.05 4.62 -16.79
C ILE A 116 6.19 5.84 -16.44
N ASN A 117 6.37 6.94 -17.17
CA ASN A 117 5.47 8.08 -17.07
C ASN A 117 4.23 7.84 -17.95
N SER A 118 3.11 7.50 -17.33
CA SER A 118 1.88 7.17 -18.03
C SER A 118 1.21 8.36 -18.74
N LYS A 119 1.68 9.58 -18.50
CA LYS A 119 1.23 10.78 -19.21
C LYS A 119 1.99 11.01 -20.51
N GLU A 120 3.22 10.49 -20.62
CA GLU A 120 4.14 10.80 -21.71
C GLU A 120 4.26 9.67 -22.73
N CYS A 121 3.82 8.45 -22.39
CA CYS A 121 3.98 7.30 -23.27
C CYS A 121 2.79 6.32 -23.17
N ASP A 122 2.72 5.42 -24.14
CA ASP A 122 1.84 4.26 -24.10
C ASP A 122 2.44 3.22 -23.13
N VAL A 123 1.83 3.11 -21.96
CA VAL A 123 2.26 2.18 -20.89
C VAL A 123 2.32 0.74 -21.42
N ARG A 124 1.34 0.33 -22.24
CA ARG A 124 1.29 -1.04 -22.78
C ARG A 124 2.50 -1.31 -23.68
N ALA A 125 2.82 -0.36 -24.55
CA ALA A 125 3.98 -0.50 -25.43
C ALA A 125 5.29 -0.59 -24.62
N GLU A 126 5.45 0.25 -23.59
CA GLU A 126 6.65 0.22 -22.74
C GLU A 126 6.76 -1.07 -21.92
N VAL A 127 5.67 -1.51 -21.29
CA VAL A 127 5.66 -2.77 -20.54
C VAL A 127 5.96 -3.97 -21.46
N ARG A 128 5.39 -4.00 -22.67
CA ARG A 128 5.64 -5.09 -23.64
C ARG A 128 7.06 -5.13 -24.18
N LYS A 129 7.79 -4.03 -24.18
CA LYS A 129 9.25 -4.02 -24.49
C LYS A 129 10.04 -4.74 -23.40
N LEU A 130 9.66 -4.58 -22.11
CA LEU A 130 10.31 -5.21 -20.97
C LEU A 130 9.86 -6.66 -20.82
N PHE A 131 8.57 -6.89 -20.96
CA PHE A 131 7.88 -8.17 -20.74
C PHE A 131 7.00 -8.50 -21.96
N PRO A 132 7.54 -9.10 -23.02
CA PRO A 132 6.79 -9.37 -24.26
C PRO A 132 5.52 -10.21 -24.04
N GLY A 133 5.55 -11.14 -23.08
CA GLY A 133 4.41 -11.96 -22.68
C GLY A 133 3.42 -11.29 -21.73
N GLY A 134 3.74 -10.10 -21.19
CA GLY A 134 3.01 -9.43 -20.12
C GLY A 134 3.58 -9.74 -18.74
N VAL A 135 3.00 -9.10 -17.72
CA VAL A 135 3.42 -9.21 -16.32
C VAL A 135 2.52 -10.15 -15.52
N ASP A 136 3.02 -10.64 -14.38
CA ASP A 136 2.23 -11.47 -13.47
C ASP A 136 1.13 -10.68 -12.80
N TYR A 137 1.47 -9.47 -12.34
CA TYR A 137 0.57 -8.62 -11.59
C TYR A 137 0.60 -7.17 -12.06
N VAL A 138 -0.57 -6.56 -12.06
CA VAL A 138 -0.75 -5.11 -12.12
C VAL A 138 -1.42 -4.68 -10.83
N LEU A 139 -0.80 -3.79 -10.08
CA LEU A 139 -1.33 -3.27 -8.81
C LEU A 139 -1.83 -1.83 -8.99
N ASP A 140 -3.12 -1.62 -8.75
CA ASP A 140 -3.71 -0.29 -8.61
C ASP A 140 -3.58 0.18 -7.15
N ALA A 141 -2.65 1.10 -6.91
CA ALA A 141 -2.47 1.79 -5.62
C ALA A 141 -3.07 3.22 -5.63
N ALA A 142 -3.73 3.61 -6.71
CA ALA A 142 -4.33 4.94 -6.87
C ALA A 142 -5.87 4.94 -6.75
N GLY A 143 -6.52 3.79 -6.96
CA GLY A 143 -7.98 3.67 -6.90
C GLY A 143 -8.70 4.15 -8.16
N SER A 144 -8.10 3.95 -9.34
CA SER A 144 -8.68 4.41 -10.59
C SER A 144 -9.22 3.25 -11.43
N PRO A 145 -10.52 3.27 -11.81
CA PRO A 145 -11.09 2.29 -12.73
C PRO A 145 -10.35 2.19 -14.09
N ALA A 146 -9.76 3.29 -14.54
CA ALA A 146 -8.96 3.32 -15.76
C ALA A 146 -7.71 2.44 -15.64
N ILE A 147 -7.10 2.36 -14.45
CA ILE A 147 -5.93 1.51 -14.20
C ILE A 147 -6.32 0.03 -14.30
N VAL A 148 -7.51 -0.34 -13.79
CA VAL A 148 -7.99 -1.74 -13.92
C VAL A 148 -8.06 -2.13 -15.39
N ASN A 149 -8.64 -1.27 -16.24
CA ASN A 149 -8.76 -1.52 -17.68
C ASN A 149 -7.40 -1.53 -18.38
N GLN A 150 -6.48 -0.62 -18.01
CA GLN A 150 -5.10 -0.69 -18.51
C GLN A 150 -4.43 -2.00 -18.11
N GLY A 151 -4.61 -2.42 -16.87
CA GLY A 151 -4.05 -3.65 -16.31
C GLY A 151 -4.45 -4.89 -17.10
N MET A 152 -5.70 -4.97 -17.56
CA MET A 152 -6.17 -6.09 -18.39
C MET A 152 -5.33 -6.27 -19.66
N GLY A 153 -4.79 -5.20 -20.23
CA GLY A 153 -3.92 -5.25 -21.41
C GLY A 153 -2.45 -5.52 -21.10
N LEU A 154 -2.04 -5.49 -19.83
CA LEU A 154 -0.64 -5.65 -19.40
C LEU A 154 -0.34 -7.05 -18.86
N ILE A 155 -1.32 -7.70 -18.22
CA ILE A 155 -1.12 -9.02 -17.61
C ILE A 155 -0.87 -10.10 -18.66
N LYS A 156 -0.12 -11.13 -18.27
CA LYS A 156 0.06 -12.38 -19.03
C LYS A 156 -1.12 -13.34 -18.81
N ASP A 157 -1.16 -14.45 -19.53
CA ASP A 157 -2.11 -15.54 -19.23
C ASP A 157 -2.00 -15.93 -17.75
N ARG A 158 -3.15 -16.07 -17.08
CA ARG A 158 -3.29 -16.31 -15.63
C ARG A 158 -2.76 -15.18 -14.74
N GLY A 159 -2.41 -14.02 -15.30
CA GLY A 159 -2.05 -12.83 -14.54
C GLY A 159 -3.22 -12.24 -13.78
N SER A 160 -2.94 -11.27 -12.91
CA SER A 160 -3.98 -10.66 -12.07
C SER A 160 -3.83 -9.15 -12.01
N VAL A 161 -4.97 -8.45 -12.04
CA VAL A 161 -5.07 -7.05 -11.66
C VAL A 161 -5.49 -6.98 -10.19
N LEU A 162 -4.66 -6.34 -9.37
CA LEU A 162 -4.82 -6.22 -7.93
C LEU A 162 -5.28 -4.82 -7.59
N CYS A 163 -6.44 -4.67 -6.95
CA CYS A 163 -7.06 -3.40 -6.65
C CYS A 163 -6.99 -3.15 -5.14
N TYR A 164 -6.05 -2.29 -4.75
CA TYR A 164 -5.90 -1.83 -3.38
C TYR A 164 -6.47 -0.43 -3.18
N GLY A 165 -6.24 0.47 -4.14
CA GLY A 165 -6.75 1.84 -4.08
C GLY A 165 -8.27 1.87 -3.97
N VAL A 166 -8.79 2.76 -3.11
CA VAL A 166 -10.23 2.94 -2.93
C VAL A 166 -10.78 3.71 -4.13
N PRO A 167 -11.69 3.13 -4.94
CA PRO A 167 -12.22 3.81 -6.10
C PRO A 167 -13.18 4.94 -5.70
N GLU A 168 -13.16 6.01 -6.46
CA GLU A 168 -14.10 7.13 -6.30
C GLU A 168 -15.52 6.79 -6.75
N LYS A 169 -15.70 5.71 -7.51
CA LYS A 169 -16.98 5.27 -8.07
C LYS A 169 -17.36 3.89 -7.58
N GLU A 170 -18.64 3.69 -7.32
CA GLU A 170 -19.21 2.41 -6.91
C GLU A 170 -19.32 1.41 -8.07
N GLU A 171 -19.37 1.91 -9.32
CA GLU A 171 -19.52 1.09 -10.52
C GLU A 171 -18.28 1.23 -11.41
N VAL A 172 -17.75 0.08 -11.83
CA VAL A 172 -16.60 -0.03 -12.73
C VAL A 172 -16.96 -0.94 -13.89
N THR A 173 -16.82 -0.44 -15.12
CA THR A 173 -16.90 -1.27 -16.33
C THR A 173 -15.52 -1.81 -16.65
N ILE A 174 -15.37 -3.13 -16.73
CA ILE A 174 -14.11 -3.79 -17.08
C ILE A 174 -14.17 -4.23 -18.53
N ASP A 175 -13.24 -3.73 -19.36
CA ASP A 175 -12.98 -4.21 -20.69
C ASP A 175 -11.90 -5.31 -20.62
N PHE A 176 -12.31 -6.56 -20.75
CA PHE A 176 -11.40 -7.70 -20.75
C PHE A 176 -10.96 -8.14 -22.15
N SER A 177 -11.39 -7.44 -23.21
CA SER A 177 -11.02 -7.78 -24.59
C SER A 177 -9.50 -7.78 -24.87
N PRO A 178 -8.66 -6.95 -24.19
CA PRO A 178 -7.21 -6.98 -24.40
C PRO A 178 -6.47 -8.06 -23.60
N ALA A 179 -7.16 -8.79 -22.70
CA ALA A 179 -6.58 -9.86 -21.89
C ALA A 179 -6.65 -11.21 -22.59
N ASP A 180 -5.76 -12.15 -22.20
CA ASP A 180 -5.85 -13.55 -22.57
C ASP A 180 -7.08 -14.22 -21.91
N TYR A 181 -7.26 -15.54 -22.12
CA TYR A 181 -8.45 -16.25 -21.65
C TYR A 181 -8.54 -16.40 -20.12
N ASN A 182 -7.40 -16.44 -19.44
CA ASN A 182 -7.34 -16.70 -18.01
C ASN A 182 -6.76 -15.48 -17.27
N TRP A 183 -7.60 -14.82 -16.49
CA TRP A 183 -7.20 -13.64 -15.72
C TRP A 183 -7.97 -13.56 -14.41
N ARG A 184 -7.50 -12.69 -13.52
CA ARG A 184 -8.18 -12.38 -12.26
C ARG A 184 -8.16 -10.88 -12.02
N VAL A 185 -9.23 -10.36 -11.43
CA VAL A 185 -9.28 -9.04 -10.80
C VAL A 185 -9.58 -9.29 -9.33
N ILE A 186 -8.71 -8.82 -8.45
CA ILE A 186 -8.81 -9.07 -7.02
C ILE A 186 -8.87 -7.73 -6.29
N TYR A 187 -9.97 -7.49 -5.59
CA TYR A 187 -10.13 -6.35 -4.71
C TYR A 187 -9.80 -6.75 -3.27
N GLN A 188 -8.81 -6.06 -2.67
CA GLN A 188 -8.53 -6.14 -1.24
C GLN A 188 -8.05 -4.79 -0.74
N GLN A 189 -8.97 -4.02 -0.21
CA GLN A 189 -8.70 -2.67 0.31
C GLN A 189 -8.47 -2.68 1.82
N MET A 190 -9.14 -3.59 2.52
CA MET A 190 -9.07 -3.73 3.98
C MET A 190 -8.75 -5.19 4.32
N PRO A 191 -7.50 -5.51 4.63
CA PRO A 191 -7.13 -6.85 5.09
C PRO A 191 -7.81 -7.17 6.44
N ARG A 192 -7.89 -8.44 6.78
CA ARG A 192 -8.36 -8.86 8.10
C ARG A 192 -7.34 -8.45 9.15
N LYS A 193 -7.80 -8.01 10.31
CA LYS A 193 -6.91 -7.51 11.36
C LYS A 193 -5.97 -8.58 11.93
N ARG A 194 -6.35 -9.84 11.84
CA ARG A 194 -5.46 -10.96 12.14
C ARG A 194 -4.27 -11.03 11.18
N GLU A 195 -4.50 -10.86 9.88
CA GLU A 195 -3.45 -10.85 8.85
C GLU A 195 -2.47 -9.69 9.07
N GLU A 196 -2.99 -8.51 9.41
CA GLU A 196 -2.16 -7.36 9.79
C GLU A 196 -1.33 -7.64 11.07
N GLY A 197 -1.94 -8.30 12.07
CA GLY A 197 -1.23 -8.70 13.28
C GLY A 197 -0.09 -9.67 13.00
N GLU A 198 -0.29 -10.64 12.11
CA GLU A 198 0.75 -11.59 11.66
C GLU A 198 1.90 -10.92 10.88
N ALA A 199 1.63 -9.77 10.24
CA ALA A 199 2.66 -9.01 9.55
C ALA A 199 3.55 -8.19 10.50
N HIS A 200 3.14 -7.97 11.76
CA HIS A 200 3.79 -7.05 12.70
C HIS A 200 5.27 -7.36 12.94
N ALA A 201 5.59 -8.62 13.26
CA ALA A 201 6.95 -9.01 13.61
C ALA A 201 7.95 -8.72 12.47
N GLN A 202 7.58 -9.00 11.24
CA GLN A 202 8.42 -8.76 10.07
C GLN A 202 8.63 -7.26 9.83
N VAL A 203 7.59 -6.45 9.98
CA VAL A 203 7.69 -4.98 9.83
C VAL A 203 8.65 -4.42 10.87
N VAL A 204 8.49 -4.80 12.14
CA VAL A 204 9.38 -4.34 13.23
C VAL A 204 10.81 -4.81 13.02
N GLU A 205 11.01 -6.02 12.52
CA GLU A 205 12.34 -6.54 12.19
C GLU A 205 13.02 -5.65 11.13
N TRP A 206 12.34 -5.32 10.03
CA TRP A 206 12.88 -4.43 9.00
C TRP A 206 13.17 -3.01 9.52
N MET A 207 12.36 -2.51 10.45
CA MET A 207 12.62 -1.22 11.11
C MET A 207 13.89 -1.28 11.94
N ARG A 208 14.08 -2.34 12.75
CA ARG A 208 15.23 -2.52 13.63
C ARG A 208 16.52 -2.81 12.87
N SER A 209 16.45 -3.55 11.77
CA SER A 209 17.61 -3.81 10.91
C SER A 209 18.04 -2.59 10.09
N GLY A 210 17.20 -1.56 10.01
CA GLY A 210 17.42 -0.38 9.16
C GLY A 210 17.11 -0.58 7.69
N GLU A 211 16.58 -1.75 7.29
CA GLU A 211 16.13 -2.01 5.93
C GLU A 211 14.89 -1.16 5.58
N LEU A 212 14.09 -0.81 6.60
CA LEU A 212 12.93 0.05 6.51
C LEU A 212 13.13 1.30 7.37
N ASN A 213 13.54 2.40 6.74
CA ASN A 213 13.64 3.69 7.40
C ASN A 213 12.30 4.44 7.28
N ILE A 214 11.64 4.63 8.40
CA ILE A 214 10.30 5.24 8.44
C ILE A 214 10.31 6.68 7.97
N LYS A 215 11.37 7.44 8.26
CA LYS A 215 11.52 8.84 7.84
C LYS A 215 11.44 9.02 6.33
N ASP A 216 11.74 7.98 5.56
CA ASP A 216 11.59 8.02 4.11
C ASP A 216 10.12 8.12 3.67
N PHE A 217 9.17 7.75 4.53
CA PHE A 217 7.73 7.75 4.23
C PHE A 217 6.97 8.94 4.81
N ILE A 218 7.62 9.80 5.59
CA ILE A 218 7.03 10.98 6.21
C ILE A 218 7.60 12.23 5.53
N SER A 219 6.74 13.18 5.16
CA SER A 219 7.16 14.45 4.57
C SER A 219 6.89 15.65 5.48
N ASP A 220 5.91 15.55 6.36
CA ASP A 220 5.42 16.70 7.14
C ASP A 220 5.11 16.30 8.58
N TYR A 221 5.39 17.22 9.50
CA TYR A 221 5.06 17.10 10.91
C TYR A 221 4.23 18.30 11.33
N PHE A 222 3.19 18.06 12.10
CA PHE A 222 2.26 19.07 12.59
C PHE A 222 2.02 18.88 14.09
N THR A 223 1.77 19.97 14.80
CA THR A 223 1.19 19.91 16.15
C THR A 223 -0.32 19.72 16.05
N PHE A 224 -0.96 19.33 17.15
CA PHE A 224 -2.43 19.18 17.18
C PHE A 224 -3.17 20.47 16.78
N ASP A 225 -2.68 21.62 17.21
CA ASP A 225 -3.27 22.93 16.85
C ASP A 225 -3.23 23.20 15.33
N GLN A 226 -2.34 22.53 14.60
CA GLN A 226 -2.20 22.62 13.14
C GLN A 226 -3.02 21.55 12.40
N ALA A 227 -3.84 20.75 13.09
CA ALA A 227 -4.57 19.65 12.46
C ALA A 227 -5.43 20.09 11.27
N VAL A 228 -6.13 21.23 11.40
CA VAL A 228 -6.97 21.77 10.30
C VAL A 228 -6.10 22.17 9.11
N GLU A 229 -4.95 22.82 9.36
CA GLU A 229 -3.97 23.17 8.31
C GLU A 229 -3.43 21.91 7.62
N ALA A 230 -3.10 20.87 8.39
CA ALA A 230 -2.62 19.61 7.85
C ALA A 230 -3.64 18.96 6.89
N TYR A 231 -4.91 18.91 7.29
CA TYR A 231 -5.98 18.41 6.43
C TYR A 231 -6.17 19.27 5.18
N GLN A 232 -6.08 20.60 5.29
CA GLN A 232 -6.16 21.47 4.12
C GLN A 232 -5.00 21.22 3.14
N LYS A 233 -3.77 21.09 3.65
CA LYS A 233 -2.61 20.74 2.82
C LYS A 233 -2.76 19.36 2.15
N LEU A 234 -3.37 18.40 2.83
CA LEU A 234 -3.67 17.09 2.25
C LEU A 234 -4.67 17.21 1.09
N LEU A 235 -5.76 17.94 1.28
CA LEU A 235 -6.75 18.20 0.22
C LEU A 235 -6.14 18.94 -0.98
N ASP A 236 -5.26 19.89 -0.70
CA ASP A 236 -4.52 20.64 -1.73
C ASP A 236 -3.40 19.82 -2.40
N ARG A 237 -3.21 18.54 -2.02
CA ARG A 237 -2.14 17.65 -2.49
C ARG A 237 -0.71 18.19 -2.24
N LYS A 238 -0.54 18.98 -1.18
CA LYS A 238 0.75 19.58 -0.79
C LYS A 238 1.57 18.68 0.14
N ILE A 239 0.96 17.66 0.74
CA ILE A 239 1.66 16.63 1.50
C ILE A 239 2.14 15.57 0.52
N LEU A 240 3.46 15.44 0.37
CA LEU A 240 4.07 14.57 -0.66
C LEU A 240 4.03 13.09 -0.27
N LYS A 241 4.13 12.81 1.04
CA LYS A 241 4.13 11.46 1.61
C LYS A 241 3.09 11.38 2.75
N LYS A 242 3.48 10.99 3.96
CA LYS A 242 2.61 11.04 5.15
C LYS A 242 2.87 12.29 5.95
N GLY A 243 1.81 12.90 6.46
CA GLY A 243 1.86 13.94 7.51
C GLY A 243 1.58 13.30 8.86
N ILE A 244 2.38 13.65 9.87
CA ILE A 244 2.21 13.20 11.26
C ILE A 244 1.70 14.36 12.08
N ILE A 245 0.68 14.11 12.89
CA ILE A 245 0.17 15.08 13.89
C ILE A 245 0.56 14.57 15.28
N THR A 246 1.25 15.40 16.05
CA THR A 246 1.67 15.10 17.43
C THR A 246 0.86 15.89 18.44
N PHE A 247 0.66 15.32 19.64
CA PHE A 247 -0.05 15.90 20.77
C PHE A 247 0.90 16.44 21.82
#